data_04f66453543d95d40311de0f53ee3b4b
#
_entry.id   04f66453543d95d40311de0f53ee3b4b
#
_cell.length_a   1.000
_cell.length_b   1.000
_cell.length_c   1.000
_cell.angle_alpha   90.00
_cell.angle_beta   90.00
_cell.angle_gamma   90.00
#
_symmetry.space_group_name_H-M   'P 1'
#
loop_
_entity.id
_entity.type
_entity.pdbx_description
1 polymer ?
#
loop_
_entity_poly.entity_id
_entity_poly.type
_entity_poly.pdbx_seq_one_letter_code
_entity_poly.pdbx_strand_id
1 'polypeptide(L)'
;YINTSTATKIILGILLSVVVAFTVGAIVQWFTRLLLSYNFQEKANWVGALFGGIALTAITYFILIKGIKGTPYADLKFEYTNGLTIKDYLESNVINILGINLVLWSAISFSLISGLKQNIYKIVILVGTFALALAFAGNDLVNFVGVFIAGWQSYQEYVAQGLPASELS
;
A
#
# COMPACT_ATOMS: atom_id res chain seq x y z
N TYR A 1 -28.61 -18.48 -1.77
CA TYR A 1 -28.39 -18.38 -3.22
C TYR A 1 -27.05 -17.69 -3.48
N ILE A 2 -26.08 -18.39 -4.08
CA ILE A 2 -24.80 -17.80 -4.47
C ILE A 2 -25.00 -17.10 -5.82
N ASN A 3 -24.71 -15.81 -5.90
CA ASN A 3 -24.72 -15.07 -7.15
C ASN A 3 -23.53 -15.51 -8.01
N THR A 4 -23.74 -16.45 -8.91
CA THR A 4 -22.71 -17.07 -9.76
C THR A 4 -21.97 -16.04 -10.62
N SER A 5 -22.68 -15.02 -11.12
CA SER A 5 -22.06 -13.95 -11.92
C SER A 5 -21.03 -13.15 -11.11
N THR A 6 -21.37 -12.77 -9.89
CA THR A 6 -20.47 -12.04 -8.98
C THR A 6 -19.29 -12.92 -8.55
N ALA A 7 -19.54 -14.18 -8.21
CA ALA A 7 -18.48 -15.14 -7.85
C ALA A 7 -17.48 -15.33 -8.99
N THR A 8 -17.95 -15.51 -10.23
CA THR A 8 -17.09 -15.63 -11.41
C THR A 8 -16.23 -14.39 -11.63
N LYS A 9 -16.81 -13.18 -11.50
CA LYS A 9 -16.05 -11.91 -11.63
C LYS A 9 -14.95 -11.79 -10.58
N ILE A 10 -15.23 -12.20 -9.33
CA ILE A 10 -14.24 -12.17 -8.25
C ILE A 10 -13.10 -13.16 -8.55
N ILE A 11 -13.41 -14.39 -8.92
CA ILE A 11 -12.40 -15.41 -9.23
C ILE A 11 -11.52 -14.96 -10.41
N LEU A 12 -12.12 -14.47 -11.49
CA LEU A 12 -11.38 -13.97 -12.65
C LEU A 12 -10.53 -12.76 -12.29
N GLY A 13 -11.04 -11.84 -11.44
CA GLY A 13 -10.30 -10.69 -10.93
C GLY A 13 -9.06 -11.11 -10.13
N ILE A 14 -9.19 -12.12 -9.27
CA ILE A 14 -8.05 -12.66 -8.50
C ILE A 14 -7.00 -13.27 -9.44
N LEU A 15 -7.41 -14.14 -10.37
CA LEU A 15 -6.49 -14.76 -11.32
C LEU A 15 -5.77 -13.72 -12.18
N LEU A 16 -6.50 -12.73 -12.70
CA LEU A 16 -5.92 -11.65 -13.49
C LEU A 16 -4.94 -10.82 -12.68
N SER A 17 -5.26 -10.51 -11.42
CA SER A 17 -4.38 -9.73 -10.54
C SER A 17 -3.03 -10.43 -10.31
N VAL A 18 -3.02 -11.76 -10.17
CA VAL A 18 -1.78 -12.55 -10.02
C VAL A 18 -0.93 -12.44 -11.29
N VAL A 19 -1.53 -12.60 -12.47
CA VAL A 19 -0.80 -12.48 -13.75
C VAL A 19 -0.20 -11.09 -13.92
N VAL A 20 -0.99 -10.05 -13.65
CA VAL A 20 -0.53 -8.65 -13.74
C VAL A 20 0.59 -8.38 -12.75
N ALA A 21 0.42 -8.77 -11.49
CA ALA A 21 1.42 -8.56 -10.44
C ALA A 21 2.74 -9.28 -10.76
N PHE A 22 2.68 -10.53 -11.23
CA PHE A 22 3.86 -11.29 -11.64
C PHE A 22 4.57 -10.62 -12.82
N THR A 23 3.82 -10.20 -13.84
CA THR A 23 4.39 -9.58 -15.06
C THR A 23 5.07 -8.26 -14.72
N VAL A 24 4.38 -7.38 -13.97
CA VAL A 24 4.94 -6.09 -13.55
C VAL A 24 6.14 -6.30 -12.64
N GLY A 25 6.07 -7.22 -11.68
CA GLY A 25 7.18 -7.55 -10.80
C GLY A 25 8.39 -8.06 -11.56
N ALA A 26 8.22 -8.93 -12.56
CA ALA A 26 9.29 -9.43 -13.41
C ALA A 26 9.95 -8.30 -14.22
N ILE A 27 9.17 -7.38 -14.79
CA ILE A 27 9.67 -6.22 -15.53
C ILE A 27 10.48 -5.31 -14.60
N VAL A 28 9.94 -4.96 -13.43
CA VAL A 28 10.64 -4.12 -12.44
C VAL A 28 11.94 -4.79 -11.99
N GLN A 29 11.91 -6.09 -11.72
CA GLN A 29 13.10 -6.85 -11.33
C GLN A 29 14.15 -6.87 -12.44
N TRP A 30 13.74 -7.00 -13.70
CA TRP A 30 14.64 -6.95 -14.84
C TRP A 30 15.32 -5.58 -14.96
N PHE A 31 14.56 -4.49 -14.87
CA PHE A 31 15.11 -3.13 -14.86
C PHE A 31 16.05 -2.88 -13.68
N THR A 32 15.68 -3.34 -12.51
CA THR A 32 16.50 -3.21 -11.30
C THR A 32 17.84 -3.92 -11.45
N ARG A 33 17.84 -5.14 -12.02
CA ARG A 33 19.08 -5.89 -12.31
C ARG A 33 19.95 -5.16 -13.33
N LEU A 34 19.35 -4.55 -14.35
CA LEU A 34 20.05 -3.80 -15.38
C LEU A 34 20.75 -2.56 -14.81
N LEU A 35 20.05 -1.83 -13.93
CA LEU A 35 20.56 -0.62 -13.30
C LEU A 35 21.62 -0.89 -12.23
N LEU A 36 21.39 -1.88 -11.37
CA LEU A 36 22.25 -2.13 -10.22
C LEU A 36 23.45 -3.04 -10.54
N SER A 37 23.35 -3.94 -11.54
CA SER A 37 24.41 -4.90 -11.86
C SER A 37 24.81 -5.79 -10.66
N TYR A 38 25.70 -6.75 -10.85
CA TYR A 38 26.14 -7.66 -9.76
C TYR A 38 27.01 -6.97 -8.72
N ASN A 39 27.77 -5.92 -9.10
CA ASN A 39 28.68 -5.18 -8.22
C ASN A 39 28.08 -3.84 -7.76
N PHE A 40 26.87 -3.89 -7.19
CA PHE A 40 26.17 -2.68 -6.74
C PHE A 40 26.90 -1.91 -5.63
N GLN A 41 27.80 -2.57 -4.88
CA GLN A 41 28.57 -1.92 -3.81
C GLN A 41 29.68 -1.01 -4.35
N GLU A 42 30.14 -1.23 -5.58
CA GLU A 42 31.15 -0.41 -6.26
C GLU A 42 30.56 0.77 -7.02
N LYS A 43 29.24 0.83 -7.11
CA LYS A 43 28.58 1.95 -7.80
C LYS A 43 28.65 3.24 -7.00
N ALA A 44 28.68 4.35 -7.73
CA ALA A 44 28.69 5.68 -7.13
C ALA A 44 27.52 5.88 -6.16
N ASN A 45 27.77 6.56 -5.05
CA ASN A 45 26.80 6.79 -3.98
C ASN A 45 25.48 7.40 -4.47
N TRP A 46 25.52 8.19 -5.54
CA TRP A 46 24.32 8.82 -6.11
C TRP A 46 23.36 7.80 -6.76
N VAL A 47 23.89 6.69 -7.33
CA VAL A 47 23.05 5.63 -7.92
C VAL A 47 22.26 4.91 -6.83
N GLY A 48 22.93 4.58 -5.72
CA GLY A 48 22.27 4.00 -4.55
C GLY A 48 21.25 4.96 -3.93
N ALA A 49 21.59 6.27 -3.88
CA ALA A 49 20.69 7.28 -3.35
C ALA A 49 19.41 7.45 -4.21
N LEU A 50 19.57 7.46 -5.53
CA LEU A 50 18.44 7.54 -6.46
C LEU A 50 17.56 6.29 -6.36
N PHE A 51 18.15 5.10 -6.33
CA PHE A 51 17.41 3.85 -6.13
C PHE A 51 16.67 3.84 -4.81
N GLY A 52 17.33 4.19 -3.71
CA GLY A 52 16.71 4.30 -2.38
C GLY A 52 15.60 5.35 -2.37
N GLY A 53 15.81 6.48 -3.01
CA GLY A 53 14.82 7.54 -3.17
C GLY A 53 13.56 7.05 -3.87
N ILE A 54 13.69 6.40 -5.03
CA ILE A 54 12.56 5.86 -5.79
C ILE A 54 11.84 4.77 -4.99
N ALA A 55 12.57 3.80 -4.45
CA ALA A 55 12.00 2.69 -3.71
C ALA A 55 11.26 3.16 -2.45
N LEU A 56 11.90 4.00 -1.62
CA LEU A 56 11.29 4.50 -0.38
C LEU A 56 10.12 5.44 -0.66
N THR A 57 10.15 6.23 -1.74
CA THR A 57 9.01 7.04 -2.18
C THR A 57 7.81 6.15 -2.54
N ALA A 58 8.03 5.11 -3.33
CA ALA A 58 6.96 4.18 -3.72
C ALA A 58 6.38 3.46 -2.48
N ILE A 59 7.23 3.00 -1.56
CA ILE A 59 6.81 2.34 -0.33
C ILE A 59 6.03 3.31 0.58
N THR A 60 6.54 4.52 0.77
CA THR A 60 5.88 5.54 1.60
C THR A 60 4.51 5.91 1.03
N TYR A 61 4.42 6.14 -0.27
CA TYR A 61 3.15 6.42 -0.93
C TYR A 61 2.15 5.26 -0.78
N PHE A 62 2.63 4.03 -0.94
CA PHE A 62 1.82 2.83 -0.73
C PHE A 62 1.28 2.75 0.71
N ILE A 63 2.13 2.99 1.72
CA ILE A 63 1.72 3.00 3.13
C ILE A 63 0.68 4.10 3.39
N LEU A 64 0.89 5.31 2.87
CA LEU A 64 -0.04 6.42 3.03
C LEU A 64 -1.41 6.09 2.44
N ILE A 65 -1.47 5.63 1.19
CA ILE A 65 -2.73 5.31 0.53
C ILE A 65 -3.44 4.13 1.19
N LYS A 66 -2.71 3.04 1.50
CA LYS A 66 -3.31 1.84 2.11
C LYS A 66 -3.55 1.99 3.61
N GLY A 67 -2.66 2.69 4.32
CA GLY A 67 -2.76 2.86 5.76
C GLY A 67 -3.82 3.89 6.18
N ILE A 68 -4.09 4.91 5.37
CA ILE A 68 -5.10 5.92 5.68
C ILE A 68 -6.50 5.47 5.24
N LYS A 69 -6.59 4.78 4.09
CA LYS A 69 -7.87 4.34 3.53
C LYS A 69 -8.60 3.39 4.50
N GLY A 70 -9.83 3.75 4.85
CA GLY A 70 -10.66 2.98 5.78
C GLY A 70 -10.43 3.31 7.26
N THR A 71 -9.58 4.29 7.56
CA THR A 71 -9.43 4.81 8.92
C THR A 71 -10.26 6.09 9.09
N PRO A 72 -10.65 6.45 10.34
CA PRO A 72 -11.32 7.73 10.61
C PRO A 72 -10.51 8.95 10.19
N TYR A 73 -9.20 8.79 10.03
CA TYR A 73 -8.29 9.86 9.58
C TYR A 73 -8.45 10.21 8.10
N ALA A 74 -8.98 9.31 7.29
CA ALA A 74 -9.19 9.54 5.84
C ALA A 74 -10.15 10.70 5.58
N ASP A 75 -11.16 10.84 6.42
CA ASP A 75 -12.27 11.81 6.28
C ASP A 75 -12.03 13.11 7.07
N LEU A 76 -10.90 13.21 7.81
CA LEU A 76 -10.54 14.44 8.50
C LEU A 76 -10.22 15.55 7.50
N LYS A 77 -10.73 16.74 7.82
CA LYS A 77 -10.47 17.96 7.07
C LYS A 77 -9.52 18.84 7.87
N PHE A 78 -8.44 19.27 7.24
CA PHE A 78 -7.52 20.24 7.84
C PHE A 78 -7.65 21.60 7.16
N GLU A 79 -7.36 22.64 7.89
CA GLU A 79 -7.40 24.01 7.39
C GLU A 79 -6.43 24.22 6.20
N TYR A 80 -5.31 23.49 6.21
CA TYR A 80 -4.31 23.52 5.13
C TYR A 80 -4.70 22.75 3.85
N THR A 81 -5.76 21.96 3.87
CA THR A 81 -6.21 21.17 2.71
C THR A 81 -7.31 21.83 1.91
N ASN A 82 -7.55 23.14 2.10
CA ASN A 82 -8.64 23.89 1.44
C ASN A 82 -10.02 23.23 1.63
N GLY A 83 -10.25 22.60 2.78
CA GLY A 83 -11.50 21.93 3.09
C GLY A 83 -11.66 20.52 2.48
N LEU A 84 -10.65 20.04 1.77
CA LEU A 84 -10.61 18.66 1.28
C LEU A 84 -10.33 17.68 2.42
N THR A 85 -10.81 16.46 2.27
CA THR A 85 -10.40 15.36 3.17
C THR A 85 -8.94 14.98 2.92
N ILE A 86 -8.28 14.37 3.89
CA ILE A 86 -6.89 13.89 3.70
C ILE A 86 -6.81 12.96 2.47
N LYS A 87 -7.78 12.08 2.30
CA LYS A 87 -7.84 11.17 1.16
C LYS A 87 -7.91 11.94 -0.16
N ASP A 88 -8.86 12.89 -0.28
CA ASP A 88 -9.04 13.66 -1.52
C ASP A 88 -7.83 14.54 -1.82
N TYR A 89 -7.19 15.08 -0.78
CA TYR A 89 -5.96 15.85 -0.91
C TYR A 89 -4.80 14.99 -1.44
N LEU A 90 -4.62 13.78 -0.91
CA LEU A 90 -3.61 12.84 -1.38
C LEU A 90 -3.85 12.41 -2.83
N GLU A 91 -5.11 12.15 -3.20
CA GLU A 91 -5.48 11.73 -4.55
C GLU A 91 -5.35 12.88 -5.57
N SER A 92 -5.65 14.12 -5.19
CA SER A 92 -5.55 15.29 -6.09
C SER A 92 -4.12 15.81 -6.26
N ASN A 93 -3.23 15.57 -5.29
CA ASN A 93 -1.86 16.09 -5.30
C ASN A 93 -0.78 15.01 -5.47
N VAL A 94 -1.11 13.88 -6.08
CA VAL A 94 -0.21 12.70 -6.22
C VAL A 94 1.17 13.10 -6.77
N ILE A 95 1.23 13.87 -7.84
CA ILE A 95 2.49 14.23 -8.50
C ILE A 95 3.37 15.08 -7.58
N ASN A 96 2.80 16.06 -6.88
CA ASN A 96 3.52 16.91 -5.94
C ASN A 96 4.04 16.11 -4.75
N ILE A 97 3.19 15.24 -4.21
CA ILE A 97 3.55 14.37 -3.08
C ILE A 97 4.68 13.42 -3.47
N LEU A 98 4.59 12.76 -4.62
CA LEU A 98 5.64 11.89 -5.13
C LEU A 98 6.93 12.66 -5.40
N GLY A 99 6.86 13.86 -5.98
CA GLY A 99 8.03 14.71 -6.25
C GLY A 99 8.75 15.11 -4.96
N ILE A 100 8.02 15.62 -3.97
CA ILE A 100 8.58 16.01 -2.67
C ILE A 100 9.19 14.79 -1.95
N ASN A 101 8.48 13.66 -1.91
CA ASN A 101 8.98 12.44 -1.30
C ASN A 101 10.24 11.93 -2.01
N LEU A 102 10.29 11.99 -3.34
CA LEU A 102 11.46 11.55 -4.10
C LEU A 102 12.69 12.36 -3.75
N VAL A 103 12.59 13.69 -3.70
CA VAL A 103 13.70 14.56 -3.31
C VAL A 103 14.13 14.27 -1.87
N LEU A 104 13.17 14.19 -0.95
CA LEU A 104 13.42 13.95 0.47
C LEU A 104 14.11 12.59 0.70
N TRP A 105 13.55 11.52 0.15
CA TRP A 105 14.12 10.18 0.32
C TRP A 105 15.45 9.99 -0.42
N SER A 106 15.66 10.66 -1.55
CA SER A 106 16.96 10.65 -2.23
C SER A 106 18.02 11.36 -1.41
N ALA A 107 17.69 12.51 -0.80
CA ALA A 107 18.60 13.24 0.08
C ALA A 107 18.94 12.43 1.35
N ILE A 108 17.94 11.82 1.99
CA ILE A 108 18.15 10.94 3.15
C ILE A 108 19.01 9.73 2.76
N SER A 109 18.70 9.06 1.64
CA SER A 109 19.48 7.90 1.15
C SER A 109 20.94 8.28 0.86
N PHE A 110 21.16 9.43 0.24
CA PHE A 110 22.52 9.94 0.00
C PHE A 110 23.27 10.19 1.31
N SER A 111 22.63 10.81 2.29
CA SER A 111 23.21 11.07 3.61
C SER A 111 23.54 9.77 4.36
N LEU A 112 22.69 8.76 4.27
CA LEU A 112 22.90 7.44 4.88
C LEU A 112 24.09 6.71 4.25
N ILE A 113 24.22 6.78 2.93
CA ILE A 113 25.34 6.13 2.20
C ILE A 113 26.64 6.88 2.47
N SER A 114 26.66 8.22 2.28
CA SER A 114 27.89 9.01 2.31
C SER A 114 28.35 9.33 3.72
N GLY A 115 27.40 9.65 4.62
CA GLY A 115 27.70 10.05 5.99
C GLY A 115 27.86 8.87 6.93
N LEU A 116 26.86 7.99 6.98
CA LEU A 116 26.80 6.86 7.92
C LEU A 116 27.33 5.55 7.32
N LYS A 117 27.73 5.55 6.06
CA LYS A 117 28.21 4.36 5.31
C LYS A 117 27.27 3.15 5.42
N GLN A 118 25.95 3.43 5.52
CA GLN A 118 24.93 2.40 5.64
C GLN A 118 24.59 1.81 4.27
N ASN A 119 24.20 0.54 4.27
CA ASN A 119 23.77 -0.14 3.07
C ASN A 119 22.28 0.17 2.82
N ILE A 120 22.02 1.10 1.87
CA ILE A 120 20.66 1.54 1.55
C ILE A 120 19.76 0.39 1.07
N TYR A 121 20.32 -0.62 0.41
CA TYR A 121 19.55 -1.76 -0.09
C TYR A 121 18.95 -2.58 1.05
N LYS A 122 19.71 -2.76 2.15
CA LYS A 122 19.19 -3.42 3.36
C LYS A 122 18.07 -2.61 3.98
N ILE A 123 18.19 -1.29 4.03
CA ILE A 123 17.16 -0.40 4.57
C ILE A 123 15.90 -0.48 3.71
N VAL A 124 16.01 -0.43 2.39
CA VAL A 124 14.88 -0.55 1.46
C VAL A 124 14.17 -1.89 1.62
N ILE A 125 14.92 -2.99 1.75
CA ILE A 125 14.32 -4.32 1.97
C ILE A 125 13.58 -4.36 3.31
N LEU A 126 14.16 -3.82 4.38
CA LEU A 126 13.57 -3.83 5.71
C LEU A 126 12.27 -3.00 5.75
N VAL A 127 12.30 -1.79 5.19
CA VAL A 127 11.12 -0.92 5.09
C VAL A 127 10.05 -1.53 4.16
N GLY A 128 10.47 -2.14 3.05
CA GLY A 128 9.57 -2.83 2.13
C GLY A 128 8.90 -4.05 2.77
N THR A 129 9.65 -4.84 3.54
CA THR A 129 9.10 -5.98 4.30
C THR A 129 8.09 -5.50 5.35
N PHE A 130 8.40 -4.42 6.06
CA PHE A 130 7.47 -3.81 7.01
C PHE A 130 6.18 -3.34 6.33
N ALA A 131 6.29 -2.64 5.20
CA ALA A 131 5.14 -2.17 4.43
C ALA A 131 4.27 -3.32 3.93
N LEU A 132 4.90 -4.40 3.47
CA LEU A 132 4.21 -5.61 3.04
C LEU A 132 3.48 -6.28 4.22
N ALA A 133 4.15 -6.43 5.36
CA ALA A 133 3.54 -6.98 6.57
C ALA A 133 2.34 -6.14 7.03
N LEU A 134 2.45 -4.81 6.99
CA LEU A 134 1.34 -3.90 7.32
C LEU A 134 0.14 -4.08 6.38
N ALA A 135 0.40 -4.21 5.07
CA ALA A 135 -0.65 -4.41 4.08
C ALA A 135 -1.36 -5.77 4.27
N PHE A 136 -0.61 -6.83 4.55
CA PHE A 136 -1.18 -8.15 4.86
C PHE A 136 -1.97 -8.13 6.15
N ALA A 137 -1.43 -7.58 7.23
CA ALA A 137 -2.11 -7.49 8.51
C ALA A 137 -3.47 -6.77 8.39
N GLY A 138 -3.53 -5.66 7.66
CA GLY A 138 -4.79 -4.94 7.42
C GLY A 138 -5.81 -5.76 6.63
N ASN A 139 -5.37 -6.51 5.63
CA ASN A 139 -6.24 -7.35 4.82
C ASN A 139 -6.73 -8.59 5.59
N ASP A 140 -5.85 -9.25 6.32
CA ASP A 140 -6.19 -10.45 7.08
C ASP A 140 -7.11 -10.13 8.26
N LEU A 141 -6.94 -8.98 8.90
CA LEU A 141 -7.82 -8.53 9.97
C LEU A 141 -9.27 -8.40 9.50
N VAL A 142 -9.49 -7.82 8.32
CA VAL A 142 -10.82 -7.68 7.72
C VAL A 142 -11.42 -9.05 7.37
N ASN A 143 -10.62 -9.94 6.80
CA ASN A 143 -11.10 -11.25 6.35
C ASN A 143 -11.39 -12.22 7.50
N PHE A 144 -10.61 -12.18 8.58
CA PHE A 144 -10.76 -13.11 9.71
C PHE A 144 -11.65 -12.55 10.82
N VAL A 145 -11.40 -11.33 11.25
CA VAL A 145 -12.12 -10.72 12.39
C VAL A 145 -13.35 -9.95 11.93
N GLY A 146 -13.27 -9.24 10.81
CA GLY A 146 -14.35 -8.40 10.29
C GLY A 146 -15.59 -9.19 9.93
N VAL A 147 -15.44 -10.39 9.35
CA VAL A 147 -16.56 -11.27 8.98
C VAL A 147 -17.31 -11.74 10.23
N PHE A 148 -16.61 -12.13 11.30
CA PHE A 148 -17.24 -12.53 12.56
C PHE A 148 -17.99 -11.37 13.22
N ILE A 149 -17.38 -10.19 13.25
CA ILE A 149 -17.99 -8.99 13.84
C ILE A 149 -19.24 -8.59 13.03
N ALA A 150 -19.15 -8.57 11.71
CA ALA A 150 -20.27 -8.25 10.84
C ALA A 150 -21.43 -9.25 11.02
N GLY A 151 -21.13 -10.55 11.08
CA GLY A 151 -22.12 -11.58 11.34
C GLY A 151 -22.79 -11.42 12.70
N TRP A 152 -22.00 -11.09 13.73
CA TRP A 152 -22.52 -10.84 15.07
C TRP A 152 -23.41 -9.59 15.12
N GLN A 153 -23.00 -8.49 14.50
CA GLN A 153 -23.80 -7.27 14.42
C GLN A 153 -25.11 -7.49 13.66
N SER A 154 -25.07 -8.18 12.52
CA SER A 154 -26.27 -8.55 11.77
C SER A 154 -27.22 -9.40 12.58
N TYR A 155 -26.70 -10.34 13.38
CA TYR A 155 -27.52 -11.14 14.29
C TYR A 155 -28.16 -10.29 15.41
N GLN A 156 -27.42 -9.36 15.98
CA GLN A 156 -27.96 -8.45 17.00
C GLN A 156 -29.07 -7.55 16.44
N GLU A 157 -28.89 -7.02 15.24
CA GLU A 157 -29.92 -6.22 14.56
C GLU A 157 -31.19 -7.06 14.27
N TYR A 158 -31.00 -8.29 13.79
CA TYR A 158 -32.09 -9.22 13.57
C TYR A 158 -32.91 -9.47 14.84
N VAL A 159 -32.23 -9.76 15.96
CA VAL A 159 -32.90 -9.99 17.25
C VAL A 159 -33.58 -8.73 17.76
N ALA A 160 -32.99 -7.56 17.57
CA ALA A 160 -33.55 -6.28 18.01
C ALA A 160 -34.80 -5.86 17.20
N GLN A 161 -34.86 -6.18 15.91
CA GLN A 161 -35.98 -5.86 15.05
C GLN A 161 -37.14 -6.83 15.19
N GLY A 162 -36.93 -8.04 15.73
CA GLY A 162 -37.98 -9.06 15.94
C GLY A 162 -38.65 -9.51 14.67
N LEU A 163 -38.09 -9.26 13.50
CA LEU A 163 -38.66 -9.62 12.21
C LEU A 163 -38.49 -11.11 11.90
N PRO A 164 -39.46 -11.76 11.27
CA PRO A 164 -39.31 -13.15 10.83
C PRO A 164 -38.24 -13.23 9.70
N ALA A 165 -37.49 -14.33 9.67
CA ALA A 165 -36.39 -14.54 8.71
C ALA A 165 -36.81 -14.44 7.22
N SER A 166 -38.13 -14.54 6.93
CA SER A 166 -38.69 -14.39 5.59
C SER A 166 -38.72 -12.94 5.07
N GLU A 167 -38.53 -11.94 5.93
CA GLU A 167 -38.56 -10.52 5.56
C GLU A 167 -37.16 -9.91 5.40
N LEU A 168 -36.13 -10.71 5.58
CA LEU A 168 -34.71 -10.30 5.46
C LEU A 168 -34.09 -10.54 4.07
N SER A 169 -34.91 -10.70 3.03
CA SER A 169 -34.44 -10.96 1.66
C SER A 169 -34.27 -9.68 0.85
#